data_9cc44c376e9f4a1739eec610836f469d
#
_entry.id   9cc44c376e9f4a1739eec610836f469d
#
_cell.length_a   1.000
_cell.length_b   1.000
_cell.length_c   1.000
_cell.angle_alpha   90.00
_cell.angle_beta   90.00
_cell.angle_gamma   90.00
#
_symmetry.space_group_name_H-M   'P 1'
#
loop_
_entity.id
_entity.type
_entity.pdbx_description
1 polymer ?
#
loop_
_entity_poly.entity_id
_entity_poly.type
_entity_poly.pdbx_seq_one_letter_code
_entity_poly.pdbx_strand_id
1 'polypeptide(L)'
;MSNEKFAAVGTNIQEKATVIWNVADLLRGPFKPHEYGLVILPMTVVKRFHDCLLPTHQKVLDTYEKVKKLAVTDGFLRTASGYQFYNTSKFTFERLLADPENIESNFRDYLSGFSPNVQDVLAKFDFENIIKRMVESNTLYLVIKEFASQKGYLGPDKISAVDCGYIFEDLVRRFSESFGEEAGAHFTSRDIIYLMTDLLLSGADMRRQENITVYDMTMGTSQMLSCMEERIHDINPEMEVTCFGQEFNPSTFAIAKADMMIRGGNPDNMRFGDTLSDDQFTDYTFRYIISNPPFGIDWKREQKAVEAEAAKGEDGRFAPGLPKISDGQQLFVLNGLKKLDHKGKMAIIQNGSPLFAGDAGSGPSNIRQYILENDWLSAIIQLSTDMFMNTGISTYIWVLDKDKPAERAGKVQLIDASHCFTPRRNAHVR
;
A
#
# COMPACT_ATOMS: atom_id res chain seq x y z
N MET A 1 -22.07 -16.46 -11.55
CA MET A 1 -20.75 -17.06 -11.90
C MET A 1 -19.56 -16.46 -11.12
N SER A 2 -19.76 -15.60 -10.13
CA SER A 2 -18.68 -14.89 -9.43
C SER A 2 -18.19 -15.55 -8.12
N ASN A 3 -19.05 -16.27 -7.40
CA ASN A 3 -18.69 -16.73 -6.05
C ASN A 3 -17.70 -17.91 -5.98
N GLU A 4 -17.66 -18.80 -6.98
CA GLU A 4 -16.75 -19.95 -6.96
C GLU A 4 -15.29 -19.58 -7.30
N LYS A 5 -15.10 -18.62 -8.23
CA LYS A 5 -13.73 -18.11 -8.54
C LYS A 5 -13.12 -17.37 -7.36
N PHE A 6 -13.88 -16.55 -6.67
CA PHE A 6 -13.41 -15.80 -5.49
C PHE A 6 -13.11 -16.71 -4.29
N ALA A 7 -13.89 -17.75 -4.06
CA ALA A 7 -13.63 -18.70 -2.99
C ALA A 7 -12.33 -19.50 -3.22
N ALA A 8 -12.06 -19.93 -4.46
CA ALA A 8 -10.86 -20.69 -4.82
C ALA A 8 -9.58 -19.84 -4.73
N VAL A 9 -9.61 -18.59 -5.18
CA VAL A 9 -8.50 -17.64 -5.08
C VAL A 9 -8.22 -17.29 -3.62
N GLY A 10 -9.23 -16.98 -2.82
CA GLY A 10 -9.07 -16.66 -1.41
C GLY A 10 -8.44 -17.80 -0.59
N THR A 11 -8.78 -19.05 -0.89
CA THR A 11 -8.21 -20.23 -0.23
C THR A 11 -6.72 -20.38 -0.54
N ASN A 12 -6.31 -20.14 -1.77
CA ASN A 12 -4.89 -20.22 -2.17
C ASN A 12 -4.05 -19.11 -1.52
N ILE A 13 -4.56 -17.90 -1.41
CA ILE A 13 -3.88 -16.76 -0.75
C ILE A 13 -3.66 -17.08 0.73
N GLN A 14 -4.68 -17.50 1.46
CA GLN A 14 -4.57 -17.85 2.88
C GLN A 14 -3.61 -19.04 3.11
N GLU A 15 -3.64 -20.03 2.25
CA GLU A 15 -2.71 -21.16 2.33
C GLU A 15 -1.27 -20.67 2.14
N LYS A 16 -1.01 -19.83 1.14
CA LYS A 16 0.32 -19.25 0.88
C LYS A 16 0.79 -18.38 2.04
N ALA A 17 -0.03 -17.47 2.53
CA ALA A 17 0.30 -16.64 3.68
C ALA A 17 0.58 -17.50 4.93
N THR A 18 -0.15 -18.59 5.14
CA THR A 18 0.07 -19.50 6.26
C THR A 18 1.40 -20.26 6.13
N VAL A 19 1.76 -20.71 4.93
CA VAL A 19 3.06 -21.36 4.69
C VAL A 19 4.21 -20.39 5.00
N ILE A 20 4.12 -19.16 4.51
CA ILE A 20 5.12 -18.13 4.78
C ILE A 20 5.16 -17.78 6.27
N TRP A 21 3.99 -17.72 6.92
CA TRP A 21 3.90 -17.48 8.36
C TRP A 21 4.57 -18.57 9.20
N ASN A 22 4.58 -19.83 8.75
CA ASN A 22 5.22 -20.94 9.48
C ASN A 22 6.73 -20.72 9.68
N VAL A 23 7.37 -19.85 8.90
CA VAL A 23 8.74 -19.39 9.15
C VAL A 23 8.89 -18.80 10.55
N ALA A 24 7.83 -18.23 11.13
CA ALA A 24 7.82 -17.71 12.50
C ALA A 24 8.23 -18.79 13.55
N ASP A 25 7.91 -20.05 13.30
CA ASP A 25 8.29 -21.14 14.20
C ASP A 25 9.82 -21.36 14.24
N LEU A 26 10.51 -21.09 13.12
CA LEU A 26 11.97 -21.17 13.03
C LEU A 26 12.66 -20.00 13.76
N LEU A 27 11.94 -18.90 13.96
CA LEU A 27 12.46 -17.67 14.56
C LEU A 27 12.29 -17.65 16.08
N ARG A 28 11.57 -18.61 16.67
CA ARG A 28 11.36 -18.68 18.10
C ARG A 28 12.67 -18.85 18.87
N GLY A 29 12.87 -17.98 19.85
CA GLY A 29 14.07 -17.92 20.68
C GLY A 29 15.02 -16.81 20.20
N PRO A 30 15.61 -16.88 19.00
CA PRO A 30 16.47 -15.82 18.46
C PRO A 30 15.78 -14.47 18.23
N PHE A 31 14.49 -14.51 17.88
CA PHE A 31 13.66 -13.33 17.65
C PHE A 31 12.45 -13.35 18.58
N LYS A 32 12.04 -12.17 19.05
CA LYS A 32 10.77 -12.02 19.78
C LYS A 32 9.60 -12.08 18.79
N PRO A 33 8.38 -12.47 19.24
CA PRO A 33 7.22 -12.56 18.36
C PRO A 33 6.98 -11.31 17.50
N HIS A 34 7.15 -10.13 18.06
CA HIS A 34 7.03 -8.86 17.38
C HIS A 34 8.13 -8.59 16.34
N GLU A 35 9.21 -9.31 16.33
CA GLU A 35 10.31 -9.14 15.39
C GLU A 35 10.22 -10.09 14.18
N TYR A 36 9.28 -11.07 14.18
CA TYR A 36 9.16 -12.02 13.07
C TYR A 36 8.91 -11.33 11.72
N GLY A 37 8.14 -10.25 11.72
CA GLY A 37 7.90 -9.44 10.53
C GLY A 37 9.15 -8.87 9.91
N LEU A 38 10.15 -8.52 10.72
CA LEU A 38 11.42 -8.01 10.24
C LEU A 38 12.21 -9.02 9.40
N VAL A 39 11.95 -10.32 9.58
CA VAL A 39 12.53 -11.40 8.77
C VAL A 39 11.61 -11.79 7.61
N ILE A 40 10.33 -12.04 7.92
CA ILE A 40 9.40 -12.67 6.97
C ILE A 40 9.03 -11.71 5.84
N LEU A 41 8.80 -10.43 6.11
CA LEU A 41 8.40 -9.47 5.07
C LEU A 41 9.51 -9.28 4.02
N PRO A 42 10.77 -8.91 4.37
CA PRO A 42 11.81 -8.76 3.37
C PRO A 42 12.14 -10.07 2.65
N MET A 43 12.13 -11.22 3.35
CA MET A 43 12.33 -12.52 2.71
C MET A 43 11.22 -12.84 1.70
N THR A 44 9.97 -12.47 1.98
CA THR A 44 8.85 -12.63 1.04
C THR A 44 9.03 -11.75 -0.20
N VAL A 45 9.47 -10.50 -0.02
CA VAL A 45 9.79 -9.58 -1.12
C VAL A 45 10.93 -10.14 -1.97
N VAL A 46 12.03 -10.57 -1.35
CA VAL A 46 13.17 -11.20 -2.05
C VAL A 46 12.74 -12.45 -2.81
N LYS A 47 11.91 -13.29 -2.19
CA LYS A 47 11.38 -14.50 -2.83
C LYS A 47 10.49 -14.17 -4.03
N ARG A 48 9.63 -13.17 -3.92
CA ARG A 48 8.79 -12.73 -5.04
C ARG A 48 9.64 -12.21 -6.20
N PHE A 49 10.62 -11.35 -5.94
CA PHE A 49 11.56 -10.90 -6.98
C PHE A 49 12.32 -12.06 -7.61
N HIS A 50 12.82 -13.00 -6.80
CA HIS A 50 13.48 -14.20 -7.28
C HIS A 50 12.62 -14.97 -8.27
N ASP A 51 11.39 -15.30 -7.88
CA ASP A 51 10.50 -16.14 -8.68
C ASP A 51 10.03 -15.42 -9.96
N CYS A 52 9.88 -14.11 -9.94
CA CYS A 52 9.63 -13.31 -11.14
C CYS A 52 10.81 -13.36 -12.12
N LEU A 53 12.04 -13.31 -11.61
CA LEU A 53 13.25 -13.28 -12.45
C LEU A 53 13.70 -14.67 -12.92
N LEU A 54 13.29 -15.74 -12.23
CA LEU A 54 13.79 -17.10 -12.49
C LEU A 54 13.73 -17.51 -13.96
N PRO A 55 12.64 -17.25 -14.73
CA PRO A 55 12.57 -17.62 -16.14
C PRO A 55 13.59 -16.92 -17.04
N THR A 56 14.04 -15.73 -16.67
CA THR A 56 14.94 -14.87 -17.46
C THR A 56 16.33 -14.74 -16.86
N HIS A 57 16.59 -15.39 -15.72
CA HIS A 57 17.84 -15.26 -14.95
C HIS A 57 19.09 -15.53 -15.80
N GLN A 58 19.12 -16.62 -16.57
CA GLN A 58 20.27 -16.94 -17.43
C GLN A 58 20.49 -15.87 -18.51
N LYS A 59 19.40 -15.34 -19.11
CA LYS A 59 19.48 -14.27 -20.09
C LYS A 59 20.06 -12.98 -19.49
N VAL A 60 19.72 -12.68 -18.25
CA VAL A 60 20.30 -11.54 -17.52
C VAL A 60 21.79 -11.74 -17.30
N LEU A 61 22.23 -12.94 -16.86
CA LEU A 61 23.65 -13.26 -16.66
C LEU A 61 24.44 -13.15 -17.97
N ASP A 62 23.93 -13.73 -19.06
CA ASP A 62 24.57 -13.66 -20.38
C ASP A 62 24.68 -12.22 -20.91
N THR A 63 23.67 -11.41 -20.62
CA THR A 63 23.67 -9.99 -20.99
C THR A 63 24.66 -9.22 -20.12
N TYR A 64 24.69 -9.46 -18.82
CA TYR A 64 25.64 -8.84 -17.90
C TYR A 64 27.08 -9.07 -18.32
N GLU A 65 27.46 -10.29 -18.66
CA GLU A 65 28.82 -10.60 -19.14
C GLU A 65 29.23 -9.79 -20.37
N LYS A 66 28.27 -9.46 -21.26
CA LYS A 66 28.52 -8.66 -22.46
C LYS A 66 28.64 -7.17 -22.16
N VAL A 67 27.85 -6.67 -21.19
CA VAL A 67 27.72 -5.22 -20.93
C VAL A 67 28.46 -4.71 -19.70
N LYS A 68 28.98 -5.57 -18.81
CA LYS A 68 29.59 -5.20 -17.52
C LYS A 68 30.77 -4.21 -17.62
N LYS A 69 31.35 -4.03 -18.81
CA LYS A 69 32.41 -3.06 -19.06
C LYS A 69 31.90 -1.70 -19.57
N LEU A 70 30.60 -1.58 -19.82
CA LEU A 70 29.98 -0.33 -20.27
C LEU A 70 29.75 0.58 -19.07
N ALA A 71 29.73 1.88 -19.32
CA ALA A 71 29.44 2.89 -18.28
C ALA A 71 27.98 2.83 -17.79
N VAL A 72 27.06 2.37 -18.64
CA VAL A 72 25.62 2.22 -18.31
C VAL A 72 25.15 0.85 -18.73
N THR A 73 24.71 0.04 -17.77
CA THR A 73 24.29 -1.35 -17.99
C THR A 73 22.80 -1.57 -17.71
N ASP A 74 22.18 -0.71 -16.90
CA ASP A 74 20.86 -0.89 -16.30
C ASP A 74 19.76 -1.16 -17.34
N GLY A 75 19.67 -0.35 -18.39
CA GLY A 75 18.66 -0.52 -19.46
C GLY A 75 18.75 -1.87 -20.19
N PHE A 76 19.95 -2.37 -20.43
CA PHE A 76 20.16 -3.67 -21.07
C PHE A 76 19.70 -4.81 -20.16
N LEU A 77 19.99 -4.70 -18.86
CA LEU A 77 19.65 -5.73 -17.88
C LEU A 77 18.13 -5.75 -17.58
N ARG A 78 17.48 -4.60 -17.50
CA ARG A 78 16.02 -4.51 -17.42
C ARG A 78 15.33 -5.10 -18.65
N THR A 79 15.83 -4.81 -19.83
CA THR A 79 15.32 -5.41 -21.08
C THR A 79 15.51 -6.93 -21.08
N ALA A 80 16.64 -7.42 -20.58
CA ALA A 80 16.92 -8.86 -20.50
C ALA A 80 16.01 -9.56 -19.50
N SER A 81 15.74 -8.95 -18.35
CA SER A 81 14.87 -9.49 -17.29
C SER A 81 13.39 -9.45 -17.68
N GLY A 82 12.97 -8.47 -18.47
CA GLY A 82 11.56 -8.18 -18.74
C GLY A 82 10.84 -7.44 -17.61
N TYR A 83 11.60 -6.95 -16.61
CA TYR A 83 11.10 -6.18 -15.46
C TYR A 83 11.90 -4.89 -15.28
N GLN A 84 11.41 -3.99 -14.44
CA GLN A 84 12.16 -2.80 -14.05
C GLN A 84 13.28 -3.09 -13.04
N PHE A 85 13.54 -4.35 -12.76
CA PHE A 85 14.57 -4.86 -11.86
C PHE A 85 15.20 -6.11 -12.43
N TYR A 86 16.37 -6.46 -11.93
CA TYR A 86 17.14 -7.65 -12.35
C TYR A 86 18.01 -8.15 -11.20
N ASN A 87 18.65 -9.31 -11.39
CA ASN A 87 19.70 -9.81 -10.50
C ASN A 87 20.86 -10.38 -11.34
N THR A 88 22.08 -9.90 -11.07
CA THR A 88 23.31 -10.31 -11.76
C THR A 88 24.12 -11.39 -11.02
N SER A 89 23.70 -11.80 -9.83
CA SER A 89 24.33 -12.90 -9.11
C SER A 89 24.03 -14.22 -9.77
N LYS A 90 25.01 -15.13 -9.74
CA LYS A 90 24.87 -16.52 -10.22
C LYS A 90 24.00 -17.40 -9.30
N PHE A 91 23.72 -16.93 -8.08
CA PHE A 91 22.97 -17.70 -7.10
C PHE A 91 21.47 -17.66 -7.36
N THR A 92 20.84 -18.80 -7.05
CA THR A 92 19.40 -18.98 -6.92
C THR A 92 19.15 -19.57 -5.53
N PHE A 93 17.92 -19.60 -5.04
CA PHE A 93 17.62 -20.25 -3.76
C PHE A 93 18.09 -21.70 -3.72
N GLU A 94 17.97 -22.45 -4.83
CA GLU A 94 18.48 -23.82 -4.95
C GLU A 94 20.01 -23.88 -4.81
N ARG A 95 20.74 -22.99 -5.51
CA ARG A 95 22.20 -22.93 -5.44
C ARG A 95 22.72 -22.47 -4.07
N LEU A 96 21.99 -21.59 -3.39
CA LEU A 96 22.30 -21.20 -2.02
C LEU A 96 22.23 -22.40 -1.07
N LEU A 97 21.21 -23.23 -1.19
CA LEU A 97 21.03 -24.42 -0.35
C LEU A 97 22.02 -25.53 -0.64
N ALA A 98 22.62 -25.55 -1.84
CA ALA A 98 23.63 -26.53 -2.22
C ALA A 98 25.00 -26.29 -1.55
N ASP A 99 25.23 -25.13 -0.94
CA ASP A 99 26.47 -24.75 -0.25
C ASP A 99 26.19 -24.14 1.15
N PRO A 100 25.79 -24.98 2.11
CA PRO A 100 25.41 -24.52 3.45
C PRO A 100 26.54 -23.86 4.24
N GLU A 101 27.80 -24.27 4.01
CA GLU A 101 28.97 -23.74 4.73
C GLU A 101 29.24 -22.28 4.38
N ASN A 102 28.92 -21.88 3.15
CA ASN A 102 29.11 -20.52 2.66
C ASN A 102 27.78 -19.76 2.52
N ILE A 103 26.73 -20.18 3.19
CA ILE A 103 25.37 -19.64 3.01
C ILE A 103 25.30 -18.13 3.22
N GLU A 104 25.99 -17.58 4.20
CA GLU A 104 26.03 -16.15 4.47
C GLU A 104 26.64 -15.37 3.31
N SER A 105 27.88 -15.72 2.92
CA SER A 105 28.60 -15.03 1.84
C SER A 105 27.86 -15.13 0.51
N ASN A 106 27.32 -16.32 0.22
CA ASN A 106 26.55 -16.57 -1.01
C ASN A 106 25.22 -15.81 -1.03
N PHE A 107 24.52 -15.71 0.11
CA PHE A 107 23.29 -14.94 0.21
C PHE A 107 23.53 -13.43 0.10
N ARG A 108 24.62 -12.93 0.69
CA ARG A 108 25.04 -11.54 0.53
C ARG A 108 25.39 -11.21 -0.93
N ASP A 109 26.12 -12.09 -1.62
CA ASP A 109 26.38 -11.95 -3.05
C ASP A 109 25.07 -11.94 -3.86
N TYR A 110 24.17 -12.88 -3.55
CA TYR A 110 22.85 -12.94 -4.18
C TYR A 110 22.07 -11.63 -4.02
N LEU A 111 22.01 -11.06 -2.82
CA LEU A 111 21.32 -9.80 -2.57
C LEU A 111 22.01 -8.63 -3.26
N SER A 112 23.34 -8.58 -3.27
CA SER A 112 24.11 -7.51 -3.91
C SER A 112 23.97 -7.51 -5.43
N GLY A 113 23.60 -8.62 -6.03
CA GLY A 113 23.33 -8.74 -7.46
C GLY A 113 22.03 -8.08 -7.94
N PHE A 114 21.13 -7.71 -7.02
CA PHE A 114 19.91 -7.00 -7.38
C PHE A 114 20.19 -5.59 -7.87
N SER A 115 19.32 -5.11 -8.77
CA SER A 115 19.35 -3.73 -9.28
C SER A 115 19.23 -2.68 -8.17
N PRO A 116 19.74 -1.45 -8.38
CA PRO A 116 19.76 -0.40 -7.35
C PRO A 116 18.40 -0.09 -6.71
N ASN A 117 17.31 -0.13 -7.49
CA ASN A 117 15.96 0.09 -6.97
C ASN A 117 15.49 -1.02 -6.01
N VAL A 118 15.92 -2.28 -6.21
CA VAL A 118 15.66 -3.36 -5.24
C VAL A 118 16.54 -3.21 -4.01
N GLN A 119 17.80 -2.79 -4.17
CA GLN A 119 18.68 -2.49 -3.03
C GLN A 119 18.07 -1.41 -2.13
N ASP A 120 17.47 -0.37 -2.72
CA ASP A 120 16.77 0.67 -1.98
C ASP A 120 15.56 0.14 -1.19
N VAL A 121 14.80 -0.78 -1.79
CA VAL A 121 13.70 -1.49 -1.09
C VAL A 121 14.23 -2.29 0.10
N LEU A 122 15.31 -3.06 -0.08
CA LEU A 122 15.90 -3.88 1.00
C LEU A 122 16.48 -3.03 2.12
N ALA A 123 17.07 -1.88 1.80
CA ALA A 123 17.58 -0.93 2.80
C ALA A 123 16.46 -0.38 3.71
N LYS A 124 15.25 -0.19 3.20
CA LYS A 124 14.10 0.27 4.00
C LYS A 124 13.63 -0.76 5.04
N PHE A 125 13.93 -2.04 4.84
CA PHE A 125 13.69 -3.10 5.83
C PHE A 125 14.78 -3.21 6.89
N ASP A 126 15.89 -2.47 6.79
CA ASP A 126 17.10 -2.69 7.60
C ASP A 126 17.60 -4.14 7.54
N PHE A 127 17.45 -4.75 6.34
CA PHE A 127 17.58 -6.20 6.16
C PHE A 127 18.99 -6.71 6.44
N GLU A 128 20.01 -5.88 6.28
CA GLU A 128 21.40 -6.23 6.58
C GLU A 128 21.61 -6.61 8.07
N ASN A 129 21.03 -5.85 8.99
CA ASN A 129 21.09 -6.16 10.41
C ASN A 129 20.31 -7.43 10.76
N ILE A 130 19.22 -7.68 10.06
CA ILE A 130 18.42 -8.89 10.23
C ILE A 130 19.19 -10.13 9.77
N ILE A 131 19.88 -10.06 8.62
CA ILE A 131 20.74 -11.14 8.13
C ILE A 131 21.80 -11.49 9.15
N LYS A 132 22.51 -10.48 9.70
CA LYS A 132 23.52 -10.70 10.74
C LYS A 132 22.95 -11.48 11.93
N ARG A 133 21.78 -11.10 12.43
CA ARG A 133 21.12 -11.82 13.54
C ARG A 133 20.72 -13.26 13.16
N MET A 134 20.27 -13.49 11.93
CA MET A 134 19.96 -14.84 11.44
C MET A 134 21.22 -15.72 11.34
N VAL A 135 22.34 -15.15 10.97
CA VAL A 135 23.65 -15.84 10.95
C VAL A 135 24.08 -16.20 12.37
N GLU A 136 24.12 -15.22 13.29
CA GLU A 136 24.48 -15.40 14.70
C GLU A 136 23.65 -16.47 15.41
N SER A 137 22.39 -16.61 15.01
CA SER A 137 21.44 -17.59 15.56
C SER A 137 21.36 -18.92 14.78
N ASN A 138 22.16 -19.10 13.73
CA ASN A 138 22.10 -20.26 12.82
C ASN A 138 20.74 -20.52 12.18
N THR A 139 19.92 -19.47 11.99
CA THR A 139 18.57 -19.59 11.40
C THR A 139 18.54 -19.27 9.90
N LEU A 140 19.55 -18.60 9.35
CA LEU A 140 19.56 -18.14 7.96
C LEU A 140 19.32 -19.28 6.96
N TYR A 141 20.03 -20.39 7.08
CA TYR A 141 19.86 -21.55 6.20
C TYR A 141 18.44 -22.13 6.27
N LEU A 142 17.88 -22.23 7.48
CA LEU A 142 16.55 -22.80 7.70
C LEU A 142 15.47 -21.92 7.07
N VAL A 143 15.60 -20.59 7.24
CA VAL A 143 14.69 -19.61 6.62
C VAL A 143 14.75 -19.69 5.09
N ILE A 144 15.95 -19.66 4.50
CA ILE A 144 16.12 -19.79 3.04
C ILE A 144 15.52 -21.11 2.55
N LYS A 145 15.71 -22.23 3.28
CA LYS A 145 15.18 -23.54 2.94
C LYS A 145 13.63 -23.55 2.91
N GLU A 146 13.00 -22.92 3.88
CA GLU A 146 11.54 -22.84 3.92
C GLU A 146 10.99 -22.05 2.73
N PHE A 147 11.58 -20.88 2.43
CA PHE A 147 11.21 -20.09 1.25
C PHE A 147 11.53 -20.78 -0.09
N ALA A 148 12.54 -21.65 -0.15
CA ALA A 148 12.86 -22.42 -1.35
C ALA A 148 11.88 -23.56 -1.63
N SER A 149 11.03 -23.92 -0.66
CA SER A 149 10.07 -25.01 -0.83
C SER A 149 9.07 -24.71 -1.95
N GLN A 150 8.50 -25.76 -2.57
CA GLN A 150 7.47 -25.60 -3.61
C GLN A 150 6.23 -24.85 -3.08
N LYS A 151 5.91 -25.03 -1.80
CA LYS A 151 4.81 -24.32 -1.16
C LYS A 151 5.09 -22.82 -1.03
N GLY A 152 6.36 -22.42 -0.87
CA GLY A 152 6.82 -21.04 -0.83
C GLY A 152 6.94 -20.35 -2.19
N TYR A 153 6.60 -21.01 -3.30
CA TYR A 153 6.68 -20.43 -4.64
C TYR A 153 5.69 -19.28 -4.84
N LEU A 154 6.19 -18.14 -5.32
CA LEU A 154 5.45 -16.89 -5.51
C LEU A 154 5.56 -16.35 -6.95
N GLY A 155 5.83 -17.21 -7.94
CA GLY A 155 6.00 -16.79 -9.34
C GLY A 155 4.69 -16.28 -9.98
N PRO A 156 4.80 -15.39 -10.99
CA PRO A 156 3.65 -14.73 -11.61
C PRO A 156 2.75 -15.66 -12.41
N ASP A 157 3.24 -16.82 -12.78
CA ASP A 157 2.49 -17.90 -13.44
C ASP A 157 1.44 -18.56 -12.53
N LYS A 158 1.58 -18.43 -11.20
CA LYS A 158 0.68 -19.02 -10.20
C LYS A 158 0.04 -18.01 -9.27
N ILE A 159 0.71 -16.90 -9.01
CA ILE A 159 0.26 -15.86 -8.09
C ILE A 159 0.30 -14.53 -8.84
N SER A 160 -0.87 -13.95 -9.13
CA SER A 160 -0.94 -12.64 -9.75
C SER A 160 -0.29 -11.55 -8.88
N ALA A 161 -0.03 -10.38 -9.43
CA ALA A 161 0.50 -9.26 -8.66
C ALA A 161 -0.49 -8.85 -7.55
N VAL A 162 -1.77 -8.77 -7.88
CA VAL A 162 -2.84 -8.43 -6.93
C VAL A 162 -2.93 -9.47 -5.81
N ASP A 163 -2.91 -10.77 -6.15
CA ASP A 163 -2.93 -11.84 -5.13
C ASP A 163 -1.70 -11.80 -4.22
N CYS A 164 -0.54 -11.44 -4.77
CA CYS A 164 0.69 -11.26 -3.98
C CYS A 164 0.54 -10.07 -3.02
N GLY A 165 -0.07 -8.96 -3.45
CA GLY A 165 -0.41 -7.84 -2.59
C GLY A 165 -1.26 -8.28 -1.38
N TYR A 166 -2.26 -9.15 -1.59
CA TYR A 166 -3.07 -9.71 -0.48
C TYR A 166 -2.28 -10.62 0.46
N ILE A 167 -1.30 -11.37 -0.06
CA ILE A 167 -0.40 -12.15 0.79
C ILE A 167 0.39 -11.22 1.71
N PHE A 168 0.97 -10.15 1.17
CA PHE A 168 1.69 -9.16 1.97
C PHE A 168 0.79 -8.50 3.01
N GLU A 169 -0.41 -8.12 2.61
CA GLU A 169 -1.39 -7.50 3.48
C GLU A 169 -1.80 -8.42 4.64
N ASP A 170 -2.06 -9.71 4.36
CA ASP A 170 -2.36 -10.70 5.41
C ASP A 170 -1.16 -10.91 6.35
N LEU A 171 0.06 -10.91 5.83
CA LEU A 171 1.27 -10.99 6.65
C LEU A 171 1.43 -9.75 7.54
N VAL A 172 1.31 -8.54 6.99
CA VAL A 172 1.37 -7.29 7.77
C VAL A 172 0.31 -7.26 8.84
N ARG A 173 -0.93 -7.68 8.52
CA ARG A 173 -2.03 -7.81 9.48
C ARG A 173 -1.68 -8.74 10.65
N ARG A 174 -1.21 -9.96 10.36
CA ARG A 174 -0.82 -10.94 11.41
C ARG A 174 0.28 -10.41 12.30
N PHE A 175 1.19 -9.62 11.75
CA PHE A 175 2.23 -8.95 12.53
C PHE A 175 1.64 -7.87 13.42
N SER A 176 0.82 -6.98 12.91
CA SER A 176 0.16 -5.92 13.68
C SER A 176 -0.68 -6.50 14.84
N GLU A 177 -1.39 -7.60 14.61
CA GLU A 177 -2.13 -8.31 15.66
C GLU A 177 -1.23 -8.85 16.78
N SER A 178 -0.03 -9.34 16.44
CA SER A 178 0.91 -9.89 17.41
C SER A 178 1.63 -8.83 18.25
N PHE A 179 1.60 -7.56 17.82
CA PHE A 179 2.28 -6.44 18.48
C PHE A 179 1.45 -5.76 19.56
N GLY A 180 0.12 -5.86 19.50
CA GLY A 180 -0.75 -5.01 20.32
C GLY A 180 -0.49 -3.51 20.06
N GLU A 181 0.15 -3.16 18.94
CA GLU A 181 0.32 -1.78 18.53
C GLU A 181 -1.06 -1.19 18.22
N GLU A 182 -1.23 0.06 18.65
CA GLU A 182 -2.43 0.84 18.35
C GLU A 182 -2.74 0.72 16.85
N ALA A 183 -4.01 0.57 16.55
CA ALA A 183 -4.61 0.31 15.24
C ALA A 183 -4.19 1.30 14.13
N GLY A 184 -2.89 1.37 13.85
CA GLY A 184 -2.32 2.23 12.81
C GLY A 184 -2.35 1.62 11.42
N ALA A 185 -2.30 0.29 11.32
CA ALA A 185 -2.41 -0.40 10.05
C ALA A 185 -3.87 -0.83 9.83
N HIS A 186 -4.69 0.09 9.37
CA HIS A 186 -6.08 -0.21 9.01
C HIS A 186 -6.10 -1.00 7.71
N PHE A 187 -6.15 -2.32 7.85
CA PHE A 187 -6.51 -3.20 6.74
C PHE A 187 -7.87 -2.76 6.18
N THR A 188 -7.89 -2.41 4.91
CA THR A 188 -9.12 -2.09 4.20
C THR A 188 -9.56 -3.31 3.40
N SER A 189 -10.72 -3.89 3.73
CA SER A 189 -11.20 -5.06 3.01
C SER A 189 -11.45 -4.74 1.53
N ARG A 190 -11.27 -5.74 0.67
CA ARG A 190 -11.50 -5.64 -0.78
C ARG A 190 -12.89 -5.08 -1.10
N ASP A 191 -13.90 -5.52 -0.36
CA ASP A 191 -15.27 -5.08 -0.56
C ASP A 191 -15.43 -3.56 -0.37
N ILE A 192 -14.74 -3.00 0.64
CA ILE A 192 -14.72 -1.54 0.89
C ILE A 192 -13.96 -0.81 -0.21
N ILE A 193 -12.82 -1.34 -0.64
CA ILE A 193 -12.02 -0.72 -1.71
C ILE A 193 -12.83 -0.69 -3.03
N TYR A 194 -13.50 -1.78 -3.38
CA TYR A 194 -14.36 -1.81 -4.56
C TYR A 194 -15.53 -0.86 -4.46
N LEU A 195 -16.20 -0.80 -3.30
CA LEU A 195 -17.26 0.19 -3.06
C LEU A 195 -16.73 1.62 -3.28
N MET A 196 -15.60 1.97 -2.67
CA MET A 196 -15.00 3.30 -2.84
C MET A 196 -14.63 3.57 -4.30
N THR A 197 -14.06 2.59 -4.99
CA THR A 197 -13.73 2.69 -6.41
C THR A 197 -14.97 2.90 -7.27
N ASP A 198 -16.01 2.11 -7.09
CA ASP A 198 -17.25 2.24 -7.85
C ASP A 198 -17.94 3.60 -7.59
N LEU A 199 -17.87 4.13 -6.36
CA LEU A 199 -18.34 5.48 -6.02
C LEU A 199 -17.54 6.57 -6.76
N LEU A 200 -16.22 6.44 -6.84
CA LEU A 200 -15.36 7.37 -7.57
C LEU A 200 -15.62 7.34 -9.08
N LEU A 201 -15.81 6.16 -9.65
CA LEU A 201 -16.05 5.96 -11.09
C LEU A 201 -17.50 6.22 -11.51
N SER A 202 -18.41 6.33 -10.54
CA SER A 202 -19.83 6.58 -10.82
C SER A 202 -20.02 7.86 -11.64
N GLY A 203 -20.72 7.74 -12.77
CA GLY A 203 -20.98 8.84 -13.69
C GLY A 203 -19.80 9.25 -14.57
N ALA A 204 -18.64 8.58 -14.46
CA ALA A 204 -17.51 8.82 -15.36
C ALA A 204 -17.73 8.13 -16.72
N ASP A 205 -17.38 8.82 -17.81
CA ASP A 205 -17.34 8.19 -19.14
C ASP A 205 -16.01 7.46 -19.33
N MET A 206 -15.99 6.20 -18.94
CA MET A 206 -14.83 5.31 -19.05
C MET A 206 -14.55 4.80 -20.47
N ARG A 207 -15.25 5.30 -21.50
CA ARG A 207 -15.03 4.91 -22.89
C ARG A 207 -13.92 5.73 -23.57
N ARG A 208 -13.58 6.89 -23.02
CA ARG A 208 -12.51 7.72 -23.55
C ARG A 208 -11.17 7.23 -23.00
N GLN A 209 -10.18 7.10 -23.90
CA GLN A 209 -8.78 6.91 -23.50
C GLN A 209 -8.28 8.21 -22.86
N GLU A 210 -8.20 8.24 -21.55
CA GLU A 210 -7.59 9.32 -20.79
C GLU A 210 -6.56 8.70 -19.84
N ASN A 211 -5.45 9.37 -19.62
CA ASN A 211 -4.53 8.98 -18.56
C ASN A 211 -5.17 9.35 -17.22
N ILE A 212 -5.54 8.36 -16.44
CA ILE A 212 -6.14 8.52 -15.12
C ILE A 212 -5.04 8.52 -14.06
N THR A 213 -4.94 9.59 -13.28
CA THR A 213 -4.07 9.64 -12.10
C THR A 213 -4.85 9.27 -10.84
N VAL A 214 -4.33 8.33 -10.08
CA VAL A 214 -4.89 7.88 -8.79
C VAL A 214 -3.87 8.12 -7.69
N TYR A 215 -4.29 8.68 -6.57
CA TYR A 215 -3.43 8.95 -5.43
C TYR A 215 -3.98 8.38 -4.14
N ASP A 216 -3.10 7.74 -3.37
CA ASP A 216 -3.34 7.38 -1.98
C ASP A 216 -2.29 8.04 -1.08
N MET A 217 -2.76 8.91 -0.19
CA MET A 217 -1.90 9.70 0.69
C MET A 217 -1.41 8.93 1.92
N THR A 218 -1.95 7.74 2.17
CA THR A 218 -1.59 6.82 3.26
C THR A 218 -1.62 5.39 2.75
N MET A 219 -0.83 5.14 1.70
CA MET A 219 -0.98 3.98 0.82
C MET A 219 -0.72 2.62 1.48
N GLY A 220 -0.08 2.58 2.65
CA GLY A 220 0.30 1.32 3.27
C GLY A 220 1.10 0.43 2.32
N THR A 221 0.58 -0.75 2.04
CA THR A 221 1.13 -1.71 1.06
C THR A 221 0.68 -1.45 -0.39
N SER A 222 0.02 -0.32 -0.67
CA SER A 222 -0.55 0.10 -1.96
C SER A 222 -1.77 -0.69 -2.46
N GLN A 223 -2.43 -1.45 -1.59
CA GLN A 223 -3.53 -2.33 -2.00
C GLN A 223 -4.73 -1.57 -2.59
N MET A 224 -5.05 -0.38 -2.03
CA MET A 224 -6.14 0.43 -2.57
C MET A 224 -5.86 0.89 -4.01
N LEU A 225 -4.62 1.27 -4.29
CA LEU A 225 -4.18 1.66 -5.63
C LEU A 225 -4.26 0.48 -6.61
N SER A 226 -3.80 -0.70 -6.18
CA SER A 226 -3.81 -1.91 -7.00
C SER A 226 -5.23 -2.36 -7.35
N CYS A 227 -6.14 -2.36 -6.37
CA CYS A 227 -7.53 -2.74 -6.60
C CYS A 227 -8.27 -1.73 -7.50
N MET A 228 -7.99 -0.44 -7.33
CA MET A 228 -8.60 0.59 -8.17
C MET A 228 -8.11 0.50 -9.62
N GLU A 229 -6.82 0.28 -9.85
CA GLU A 229 -6.25 0.06 -11.18
C GLU A 229 -6.87 -1.18 -11.85
N GLU A 230 -6.95 -2.31 -11.13
CA GLU A 230 -7.60 -3.54 -11.60
C GLU A 230 -9.05 -3.27 -12.01
N ARG A 231 -9.81 -2.56 -11.16
CA ARG A 231 -11.22 -2.25 -11.41
C ARG A 231 -11.41 -1.33 -12.60
N ILE A 232 -10.52 -0.37 -12.82
CA ILE A 232 -10.55 0.49 -14.01
C ILE A 232 -10.28 -0.34 -15.27
N HIS A 233 -9.31 -1.24 -15.25
CA HIS A 233 -8.99 -2.12 -16.37
C HIS A 233 -10.09 -3.16 -16.64
N ASP A 234 -10.85 -3.60 -15.63
CA ASP A 234 -12.03 -4.44 -15.82
C ASP A 234 -13.13 -3.74 -16.63
N ILE A 235 -13.24 -2.41 -16.45
CA ILE A 235 -14.23 -1.59 -17.18
C ILE A 235 -13.71 -1.24 -18.58
N ASN A 236 -12.47 -0.83 -18.69
CA ASN A 236 -11.82 -0.48 -19.93
C ASN A 236 -10.32 -0.90 -19.91
N PRO A 237 -9.96 -2.03 -20.54
CA PRO A 237 -8.58 -2.54 -20.56
C PRO A 237 -7.56 -1.60 -21.24
N GLU A 238 -8.01 -0.68 -22.10
CA GLU A 238 -7.16 0.27 -22.84
C GLU A 238 -6.88 1.56 -22.04
N MET A 239 -7.42 1.66 -20.82
CA MET A 239 -7.25 2.85 -19.99
C MET A 239 -5.84 2.91 -19.41
N GLU A 240 -5.15 4.03 -19.58
CA GLU A 240 -3.89 4.28 -18.91
C GLU A 240 -4.14 4.78 -17.48
N VAL A 241 -3.62 4.04 -16.49
CA VAL A 241 -3.73 4.39 -15.07
C VAL A 241 -2.33 4.63 -14.51
N THR A 242 -2.13 5.78 -13.89
CA THR A 242 -0.89 6.11 -13.19
C THR A 242 -1.18 6.26 -11.71
N CYS A 243 -0.69 5.32 -10.92
CA CYS A 243 -0.82 5.31 -9.46
C CYS A 243 0.29 6.09 -8.78
N PHE A 244 -0.07 6.85 -7.75
CA PHE A 244 0.82 7.61 -6.88
C PHE A 244 0.49 7.29 -5.42
N GLY A 245 1.51 7.17 -4.59
CA GLY A 245 1.28 6.87 -3.18
C GLY A 245 2.34 7.45 -2.28
N GLN A 246 1.94 7.80 -1.05
CA GLN A 246 2.84 8.24 0.00
C GLN A 246 2.66 7.38 1.25
N GLU A 247 3.78 7.01 1.90
CA GLU A 247 3.79 6.19 3.10
C GLU A 247 4.98 6.57 3.99
N PHE A 248 4.74 6.68 5.30
CA PHE A 248 5.77 7.03 6.27
C PHE A 248 6.39 5.82 6.98
N ASN A 249 5.71 4.66 6.98
CA ASN A 249 6.27 3.44 7.55
C ASN A 249 7.24 2.79 6.55
N PRO A 250 8.52 2.59 6.93
CA PRO A 250 9.52 2.07 5.99
C PRO A 250 9.19 0.69 5.42
N SER A 251 8.62 -0.20 6.23
CA SER A 251 8.35 -1.59 5.81
C SER A 251 7.17 -1.66 4.85
N THR A 252 6.07 -0.97 5.12
CA THR A 252 4.91 -0.93 4.22
C THR A 252 5.23 -0.18 2.94
N PHE A 253 6.01 0.92 3.02
CA PHE A 253 6.55 1.61 1.85
C PHE A 253 7.39 0.69 0.96
N ALA A 254 8.29 -0.10 1.56
CA ALA A 254 9.13 -1.04 0.82
C ALA A 254 8.30 -2.08 0.07
N ILE A 255 7.23 -2.60 0.69
CA ILE A 255 6.28 -3.53 0.07
C ILE A 255 5.56 -2.84 -1.10
N ALA A 256 5.02 -1.63 -0.88
CA ALA A 256 4.32 -0.87 -1.91
C ALA A 256 5.21 -0.59 -3.14
N LYS A 257 6.45 -0.20 -2.90
CA LYS A 257 7.44 0.05 -3.97
C LYS A 257 7.77 -1.24 -4.73
N ALA A 258 7.95 -2.37 -4.02
CA ALA A 258 8.20 -3.67 -4.63
C ALA A 258 7.00 -4.14 -5.48
N ASP A 259 5.78 -4.00 -4.98
CA ASP A 259 4.56 -4.35 -5.71
C ASP A 259 4.43 -3.53 -6.99
N MET A 260 4.63 -2.21 -6.91
CA MET A 260 4.63 -1.33 -8.08
C MET A 260 5.64 -1.76 -9.14
N MET A 261 6.86 -2.13 -8.74
CA MET A 261 7.90 -2.62 -9.65
C MET A 261 7.49 -3.92 -10.34
N ILE A 262 6.86 -4.85 -9.61
CA ILE A 262 6.43 -6.15 -10.13
C ILE A 262 5.28 -5.99 -11.13
N ARG A 263 4.37 -5.06 -10.88
CA ARG A 263 3.25 -4.74 -11.79
C ARG A 263 3.67 -3.96 -13.03
N GLY A 264 4.92 -3.49 -13.10
CA GLY A 264 5.45 -2.73 -14.22
C GLY A 264 5.14 -1.23 -14.18
N GLY A 265 4.54 -0.74 -13.10
CA GLY A 265 4.33 0.69 -12.85
C GLY A 265 5.62 1.43 -12.49
N ASN A 266 5.54 2.76 -12.36
CA ASN A 266 6.70 3.57 -12.00
C ASN A 266 6.92 3.57 -10.47
N PRO A 267 7.99 2.92 -9.95
CA PRO A 267 8.25 2.86 -8.51
C PRO A 267 8.61 4.23 -7.89
N ASP A 268 8.97 5.24 -8.68
CA ASP A 268 9.26 6.59 -8.19
C ASP A 268 8.00 7.38 -7.85
N ASN A 269 6.84 6.87 -8.25
CA ASN A 269 5.55 7.38 -7.84
C ASN A 269 5.14 6.90 -6.42
N MET A 270 5.84 5.91 -5.88
CA MET A 270 5.71 5.50 -4.48
C MET A 270 6.76 6.26 -3.68
N ARG A 271 6.34 7.21 -2.84
CA ARG A 271 7.25 8.12 -2.14
C ARG A 271 7.19 7.92 -0.62
N PHE A 272 8.38 7.93 -0.02
CA PHE A 272 8.54 7.81 1.42
C PHE A 272 8.48 9.18 2.07
N GLY A 273 7.61 9.34 3.07
CA GLY A 273 7.47 10.59 3.83
C GLY A 273 6.15 10.66 4.57
N ASP A 274 6.09 11.48 5.60
CA ASP A 274 4.87 11.76 6.34
C ASP A 274 4.00 12.77 5.57
N THR A 275 2.75 12.40 5.30
CA THR A 275 1.83 13.20 4.49
C THR A 275 1.53 14.58 5.08
N LEU A 276 1.55 14.71 6.39
CA LEU A 276 1.23 15.97 7.05
C LEU A 276 2.42 16.91 7.15
N SER A 277 3.63 16.35 7.42
CA SER A 277 4.83 17.15 7.70
C SER A 277 5.89 17.13 6.59
N ASP A 278 5.84 16.15 5.69
CA ASP A 278 6.82 15.94 4.60
C ASP A 278 6.11 15.56 3.30
N ASP A 279 5.34 16.51 2.75
CA ASP A 279 4.56 16.31 1.52
C ASP A 279 5.44 16.09 0.31
N GLN A 280 5.43 14.88 -0.22
CA GLN A 280 6.22 14.48 -1.37
C GLN A 280 5.59 14.84 -2.74
N PHE A 281 4.36 15.35 -2.75
CA PHE A 281 3.60 15.65 -3.96
C PHE A 281 3.08 17.10 -3.99
N THR A 282 3.91 18.06 -3.58
CA THR A 282 3.53 19.48 -3.38
C THR A 282 2.85 20.10 -4.60
N ASP A 283 3.37 19.83 -5.81
CA ASP A 283 2.90 20.44 -7.07
C ASP A 283 2.06 19.50 -7.93
N TYR A 284 1.54 18.42 -7.33
CA TYR A 284 0.74 17.42 -8.04
C TYR A 284 -0.75 17.64 -7.81
N THR A 285 -1.54 17.39 -8.86
CA THR A 285 -2.99 17.20 -8.78
C THR A 285 -3.39 15.87 -9.38
N PHE A 286 -4.46 15.28 -8.83
CA PHE A 286 -4.88 13.93 -9.19
C PHE A 286 -6.35 13.90 -9.58
N ARG A 287 -6.68 13.06 -10.57
CA ARG A 287 -8.06 12.85 -11.01
C ARG A 287 -8.89 12.13 -9.95
N TYR A 288 -8.32 11.10 -9.35
CA TYR A 288 -8.94 10.35 -8.27
C TYR A 288 -8.02 10.27 -7.07
N ILE A 289 -8.62 10.37 -5.90
CA ILE A 289 -7.96 10.13 -4.61
C ILE A 289 -8.78 9.09 -3.86
N ILE A 290 -8.12 8.02 -3.44
CA ILE A 290 -8.70 6.97 -2.62
C ILE A 290 -7.80 6.74 -1.41
N SER A 291 -8.29 6.87 -0.19
CA SER A 291 -7.43 6.77 0.98
C SER A 291 -8.19 6.34 2.23
N ASN A 292 -7.49 5.57 3.07
CA ASN A 292 -7.94 5.22 4.42
C ASN A 292 -6.87 5.70 5.43
N PRO A 293 -6.88 6.98 5.81
CA PRO A 293 -5.92 7.50 6.77
C PRO A 293 -6.20 6.96 8.18
N PRO A 294 -5.20 6.98 9.07
CA PRO A 294 -5.38 6.51 10.45
C PRO A 294 -6.41 7.35 11.20
N PHE A 295 -7.26 6.68 12.00
CA PHE A 295 -8.34 7.33 12.76
C PHE A 295 -7.87 7.78 14.13
N GLY A 296 -8.28 8.99 14.53
CA GLY A 296 -8.14 9.45 15.92
C GLY A 296 -6.70 9.56 16.41
N ILE A 297 -5.73 9.65 15.52
CA ILE A 297 -4.33 9.89 15.89
C ILE A 297 -4.09 11.35 16.20
N ASP A 298 -3.24 11.62 17.21
CA ASP A 298 -2.76 12.95 17.43
C ASP A 298 -1.70 13.33 16.37
N TRP A 299 -1.65 14.61 16.04
CA TRP A 299 -0.67 15.17 15.12
C TRP A 299 0.31 16.13 15.82
N LYS A 300 0.53 15.90 17.11
CA LYS A 300 1.43 16.73 17.93
C LYS A 300 2.87 16.72 17.39
N ARG A 301 3.29 15.61 16.83
CA ARG A 301 4.63 15.47 16.24
C ARG A 301 4.77 16.33 14.98
N GLU A 302 3.71 16.42 14.17
CA GLU A 302 3.64 17.14 12.91
C GLU A 302 3.22 18.61 13.10
N GLN A 303 2.83 19.00 14.32
CA GLN A 303 2.19 20.29 14.64
C GLN A 303 2.93 21.49 14.05
N LYS A 304 4.23 21.58 14.25
CA LYS A 304 5.03 22.71 13.77
C LYS A 304 4.99 22.87 12.25
N ALA A 305 5.02 21.75 11.52
CA ALA A 305 4.97 21.77 10.05
C ALA A 305 3.56 22.14 9.56
N VAL A 306 2.54 21.55 10.17
CA VAL A 306 1.12 21.80 9.84
C VAL A 306 0.74 23.26 10.10
N GLU A 307 1.12 23.83 11.26
CA GLU A 307 0.87 25.24 11.60
C GLU A 307 1.61 26.19 10.65
N ALA A 308 2.87 25.87 10.31
CA ALA A 308 3.65 26.66 9.36
C ALA A 308 3.02 26.65 7.96
N GLU A 309 2.44 25.55 7.55
CA GLU A 309 1.74 25.44 6.27
C GLU A 309 0.38 26.13 6.30
N ALA A 310 -0.38 26.02 7.38
CA ALA A 310 -1.63 26.75 7.56
C ALA A 310 -1.42 28.27 7.49
N ALA A 311 -0.30 28.77 7.99
CA ALA A 311 0.06 30.18 7.96
C ALA A 311 0.37 30.74 6.56
N LYS A 312 0.52 29.89 5.55
CA LYS A 312 0.69 30.32 4.14
C LYS A 312 -0.60 30.84 3.49
N GLY A 313 -1.73 30.81 4.20
CA GLY A 313 -3.02 31.23 3.66
C GLY A 313 -3.47 30.29 2.50
N GLU A 314 -4.05 30.87 1.45
CA GLU A 314 -4.62 30.10 0.34
C GLU A 314 -3.62 29.13 -0.35
N ASP A 315 -2.33 29.37 -0.25
CA ASP A 315 -1.30 28.48 -0.78
C ASP A 315 -1.10 27.22 0.10
N GLY A 316 -1.43 27.29 1.39
CA GLY A 316 -1.26 26.19 2.33
C GLY A 316 -2.42 25.19 2.30
N ARG A 317 -2.11 23.90 2.46
CA ARG A 317 -3.14 22.83 2.52
C ARG A 317 -4.10 23.01 3.69
N PHE A 318 -3.63 23.55 4.81
CA PHE A 318 -4.34 23.56 6.09
C PHE A 318 -4.93 24.95 6.47
N ALA A 319 -4.93 25.89 5.54
CA ALA A 319 -5.45 27.24 5.75
C ALA A 319 -6.92 27.31 6.21
N PRO A 320 -7.84 26.43 5.74
CA PRO A 320 -9.23 26.48 6.18
C PRO A 320 -9.44 26.31 7.68
N GLY A 321 -8.54 25.59 8.36
CA GLY A 321 -8.61 25.40 9.81
C GLY A 321 -7.75 24.24 10.29
N LEU A 322 -7.50 24.24 11.61
CA LEU A 322 -6.75 23.16 12.25
C LEU A 322 -7.67 22.41 13.23
N PRO A 323 -7.76 21.06 13.11
CA PRO A 323 -8.54 20.26 14.04
C PRO A 323 -7.84 20.18 15.42
N LYS A 324 -8.51 19.57 16.39
CA LYS A 324 -7.88 19.31 17.70
C LYS A 324 -6.60 18.46 17.50
N ILE A 325 -5.56 18.75 18.30
CA ILE A 325 -4.29 18.00 18.25
C ILE A 325 -4.50 16.48 18.40
N SER A 326 -5.48 16.06 19.16
CA SER A 326 -5.80 14.66 19.39
C SER A 326 -6.57 13.97 18.25
N ASP A 327 -6.89 14.66 17.15
CA ASP A 327 -7.64 14.09 16.03
C ASP A 327 -7.27 14.77 14.70
N GLY A 328 -6.33 14.19 13.99
CA GLY A 328 -5.76 14.71 12.74
C GLY A 328 -6.55 14.38 11.47
N GLN A 329 -7.66 13.66 11.55
CA GLN A 329 -8.36 13.14 10.36
C GLN A 329 -8.70 14.19 9.31
N GLN A 330 -9.18 15.37 9.75
CA GLN A 330 -9.56 16.44 8.83
C GLN A 330 -8.37 17.04 8.08
N LEU A 331 -7.13 16.90 8.57
CA LEU A 331 -5.93 17.31 7.85
C LEU A 331 -5.73 16.48 6.57
N PHE A 332 -6.02 15.19 6.62
CA PHE A 332 -5.97 14.32 5.43
C PHE A 332 -7.04 14.71 4.40
N VAL A 333 -8.23 15.10 4.85
CA VAL A 333 -9.27 15.62 3.94
C VAL A 333 -8.80 16.90 3.26
N LEU A 334 -8.23 17.86 4.00
CA LEU A 334 -7.68 19.10 3.45
C LEU A 334 -6.51 18.84 2.49
N ASN A 335 -5.61 17.92 2.84
CA ASN A 335 -4.52 17.49 1.95
C ASN A 335 -5.08 16.94 0.62
N GLY A 336 -6.04 16.05 0.69
CA GLY A 336 -6.69 15.49 -0.50
C GLY A 336 -7.37 16.55 -1.34
N LEU A 337 -8.14 17.46 -0.72
CA LEU A 337 -8.80 18.56 -1.43
C LEU A 337 -7.82 19.49 -2.14
N LYS A 338 -6.67 19.79 -1.52
CA LYS A 338 -5.64 20.63 -2.17
C LYS A 338 -5.05 19.97 -3.41
N LYS A 339 -4.92 18.63 -3.37
CA LYS A 339 -4.36 17.82 -4.44
C LYS A 339 -5.38 17.26 -5.43
N LEU A 340 -6.66 17.50 -5.21
CA LEU A 340 -7.70 17.04 -6.11
C LEU A 340 -7.78 17.98 -7.32
N ASP A 341 -7.74 17.41 -8.54
CA ASP A 341 -7.98 18.12 -9.78
C ASP A 341 -9.34 18.86 -9.77
N HIS A 342 -9.50 19.87 -10.60
CA HIS A 342 -10.74 20.65 -10.72
C HIS A 342 -11.97 19.79 -11.15
N LYS A 343 -11.73 18.65 -11.80
CA LYS A 343 -12.75 17.63 -12.13
C LYS A 343 -12.58 16.36 -11.31
N GLY A 344 -11.75 16.40 -10.27
CA GLY A 344 -11.37 15.23 -9.50
C GLY A 344 -12.42 14.83 -8.49
N LYS A 345 -12.38 13.53 -8.12
CA LYS A 345 -13.18 12.95 -7.04
C LYS A 345 -12.28 12.29 -6.01
N MET A 346 -12.66 12.40 -4.74
CA MET A 346 -11.99 11.73 -3.63
C MET A 346 -12.97 10.89 -2.83
N ALA A 347 -12.59 9.66 -2.53
CA ALA A 347 -13.24 8.83 -1.51
C ALA A 347 -12.26 8.61 -0.36
N ILE A 348 -12.64 9.03 0.84
CA ILE A 348 -11.80 8.95 2.02
C ILE A 348 -12.59 8.40 3.21
N ILE A 349 -11.97 7.49 3.96
CA ILE A 349 -12.58 6.90 5.14
C ILE A 349 -12.30 7.79 6.36
N GLN A 350 -13.34 8.00 7.17
CA GLN A 350 -13.30 8.80 8.39
C GLN A 350 -14.07 8.07 9.49
N ASN A 351 -13.75 8.34 10.76
CA ASN A 351 -14.66 8.01 11.85
C ASN A 351 -15.75 9.10 12.00
N GLY A 352 -16.60 9.00 13.02
CA GLY A 352 -17.69 9.95 13.23
C GLY A 352 -17.28 11.33 13.70
N SER A 353 -16.08 11.50 14.28
CA SER A 353 -15.65 12.77 14.90
C SER A 353 -15.70 13.97 13.93
N PRO A 354 -15.22 13.90 12.69
CA PRO A 354 -15.29 15.00 11.74
C PRO A 354 -16.71 15.53 11.46
N LEU A 355 -17.74 14.74 11.70
CA LEU A 355 -19.12 15.14 11.44
C LEU A 355 -19.64 16.17 12.46
N PHE A 356 -19.19 16.12 13.71
CA PHE A 356 -19.75 16.92 14.79
C PHE A 356 -18.72 17.62 15.69
N ALA A 357 -17.43 17.27 15.61
CA ALA A 357 -16.41 17.84 16.48
C ALA A 357 -16.27 19.36 16.31
N GLY A 358 -16.02 20.04 17.43
CA GLY A 358 -15.75 21.47 17.49
C GLY A 358 -17.00 22.36 17.46
N ASP A 359 -16.95 23.43 18.29
CA ASP A 359 -17.99 24.46 18.31
C ASP A 359 -17.91 25.34 17.08
N ALA A 360 -18.97 26.13 16.84
CA ALA A 360 -19.01 27.09 15.74
C ALA A 360 -17.81 28.05 15.77
N GLY A 361 -17.14 28.21 14.64
CA GLY A 361 -15.93 29.01 14.50
C GLY A 361 -14.63 28.35 14.97
N SER A 362 -14.69 27.13 15.50
CA SER A 362 -13.49 26.34 15.78
C SER A 362 -12.89 25.75 14.50
N GLY A 363 -11.62 25.29 14.54
CA GLY A 363 -10.94 24.70 13.40
C GLY A 363 -11.74 23.59 12.71
N PRO A 364 -12.24 22.56 13.41
CA PRO A 364 -13.06 21.52 12.80
C PRO A 364 -14.33 22.04 12.13
N SER A 365 -14.99 23.04 12.74
CA SER A 365 -16.18 23.69 12.18
C SER A 365 -15.84 24.46 10.91
N ASN A 366 -14.74 25.21 10.91
CA ASN A 366 -14.29 25.99 9.76
C ASN A 366 -13.92 25.08 8.57
N ILE A 367 -13.33 23.91 8.83
CA ILE A 367 -13.03 22.91 7.78
C ILE A 367 -14.33 22.41 7.15
N ARG A 368 -15.35 22.06 7.95
CA ARG A 368 -16.66 21.66 7.41
C ARG A 368 -17.31 22.78 6.60
N GLN A 369 -17.27 24.02 7.13
CA GLN A 369 -17.77 25.18 6.41
C GLN A 369 -17.09 25.35 5.06
N TYR A 370 -15.76 25.29 5.01
CA TYR A 370 -14.99 25.38 3.78
C TYR A 370 -15.41 24.34 2.74
N ILE A 371 -15.58 23.07 3.17
CA ILE A 371 -15.99 21.98 2.28
C ILE A 371 -17.42 22.20 1.73
N LEU A 372 -18.34 22.64 2.59
CA LEU A 372 -19.75 22.82 2.24
C LEU A 372 -20.00 24.07 1.40
N GLU A 373 -19.34 25.20 1.72
CA GLU A 373 -19.48 26.45 0.95
C GLU A 373 -18.90 26.34 -0.46
N ASN A 374 -17.86 25.50 -0.65
CA ASN A 374 -17.34 25.17 -1.96
C ASN A 374 -18.17 24.08 -2.69
N ASP A 375 -19.20 23.54 -2.04
CA ASP A 375 -20.08 22.51 -2.58
C ASP A 375 -19.36 21.24 -3.05
N TRP A 376 -18.29 20.84 -2.37
CA TRP A 376 -17.50 19.66 -2.77
C TRP A 376 -17.98 18.36 -2.15
N LEU A 377 -18.68 18.39 -1.02
CA LEU A 377 -19.18 17.18 -0.38
C LEU A 377 -20.36 16.62 -1.18
N SER A 378 -20.18 15.47 -1.81
CA SER A 378 -21.20 14.81 -2.63
C SER A 378 -22.03 13.80 -1.82
N ALA A 379 -21.37 12.94 -1.04
CA ALA A 379 -22.07 11.95 -0.24
C ALA A 379 -21.27 11.58 1.03
N ILE A 380 -21.99 11.10 2.04
CA ILE A 380 -21.45 10.44 3.22
C ILE A 380 -22.16 9.10 3.36
N ILE A 381 -21.41 8.01 3.37
CA ILE A 381 -21.92 6.63 3.50
C ILE A 381 -21.48 6.09 4.86
N GLN A 382 -22.43 5.82 5.74
CA GLN A 382 -22.15 5.14 7.00
C GLN A 382 -21.96 3.64 6.75
N LEU A 383 -20.82 3.10 7.17
CA LEU A 383 -20.53 1.67 7.12
C LEU A 383 -20.99 0.97 8.40
N SER A 384 -21.10 -0.36 8.36
CA SER A 384 -21.32 -1.18 9.54
C SER A 384 -20.18 -1.01 10.55
N THR A 385 -20.48 -1.20 11.83
CA THR A 385 -19.44 -1.35 12.86
C THR A 385 -18.61 -2.61 12.61
N ASP A 386 -17.41 -2.67 13.17
CA ASP A 386 -16.50 -3.81 13.03
C ASP A 386 -16.09 -4.13 11.57
N MET A 387 -16.17 -3.15 10.66
CA MET A 387 -15.70 -3.32 9.26
C MET A 387 -14.17 -3.21 9.15
N PHE A 388 -13.54 -2.55 10.11
CA PHE A 388 -12.09 -2.40 10.19
C PHE A 388 -11.55 -3.13 11.42
N MET A 389 -10.39 -3.73 11.28
CA MET A 389 -9.76 -4.48 12.36
C MET A 389 -9.41 -3.57 13.54
N ASN A 390 -9.50 -4.15 14.72
CA ASN A 390 -9.19 -3.50 16.00
C ASN A 390 -10.02 -2.25 16.32
N THR A 391 -11.15 -2.05 15.66
CA THR A 391 -12.05 -0.94 15.96
C THR A 391 -13.51 -1.35 15.81
N GLY A 392 -14.30 -1.14 16.86
CA GLY A 392 -15.77 -1.31 16.87
C GLY A 392 -16.54 -0.02 16.58
N ILE A 393 -15.83 1.05 16.15
CA ILE A 393 -16.48 2.33 15.87
C ILE A 393 -17.16 2.36 14.50
N SER A 394 -18.19 3.17 14.37
CA SER A 394 -18.78 3.48 13.06
C SER A 394 -17.81 4.29 12.22
N THR A 395 -17.66 3.89 10.97
CA THR A 395 -16.84 4.57 9.97
C THR A 395 -17.69 5.05 8.81
N TYR A 396 -17.18 6.02 8.09
CA TYR A 396 -17.90 6.72 7.04
C TYR A 396 -17.01 6.90 5.83
N ILE A 397 -17.52 6.62 4.64
CA ILE A 397 -16.87 7.03 3.39
C ILE A 397 -17.39 8.43 3.05
N TRP A 398 -16.47 9.39 2.98
CA TRP A 398 -16.78 10.71 2.45
C TRP A 398 -16.43 10.74 0.96
N VAL A 399 -17.42 11.10 0.13
CA VAL A 399 -17.20 11.30 -1.31
C VAL A 399 -17.21 12.80 -1.58
N LEU A 400 -16.06 13.30 -2.00
CA LEU A 400 -15.87 14.69 -2.39
C LEU A 400 -15.70 14.76 -3.91
N ASP A 401 -16.37 15.69 -4.55
CA ASP A 401 -16.44 15.86 -6.00
C ASP A 401 -16.33 17.35 -6.33
N LYS A 402 -15.26 17.75 -7.01
CA LYS A 402 -15.07 19.14 -7.44
C LYS A 402 -15.81 19.50 -8.73
N ASP A 403 -16.41 18.49 -9.38
CA ASP A 403 -17.19 18.66 -10.61
C ASP A 403 -18.60 18.03 -10.44
N LYS A 404 -19.27 18.40 -9.34
CA LYS A 404 -20.63 17.91 -9.07
C LYS A 404 -21.58 18.26 -10.20
N PRO A 405 -22.39 17.29 -10.69
CA PRO A 405 -23.43 17.57 -11.68
C PRO A 405 -24.39 18.66 -11.19
N ALA A 406 -24.92 19.48 -12.11
CA ALA A 406 -25.79 20.61 -11.78
C ALA A 406 -27.01 20.24 -10.94
N GLU A 407 -27.59 19.05 -11.19
CA GLU A 407 -28.72 18.52 -10.41
C GLU A 407 -28.35 18.14 -8.97
N ARG A 408 -27.05 18.03 -8.67
CA ARG A 408 -26.51 17.75 -7.33
C ARG A 408 -25.97 18.98 -6.63
N ALA A 409 -25.96 20.14 -7.27
CA ALA A 409 -25.46 21.39 -6.69
C ALA A 409 -26.20 21.73 -5.39
N GLY A 410 -25.46 22.10 -4.35
CA GLY A 410 -25.98 22.43 -3.03
C GLY A 410 -26.60 21.26 -2.26
N LYS A 411 -26.38 20.02 -2.69
CA LYS A 411 -26.95 18.83 -2.06
C LYS A 411 -25.86 17.86 -1.61
N VAL A 412 -26.07 17.25 -0.43
CA VAL A 412 -25.27 16.16 0.10
C VAL A 412 -26.16 14.95 0.30
N GLN A 413 -25.74 13.80 -0.18
CA GLN A 413 -26.47 12.55 0.02
C GLN A 413 -25.94 11.84 1.28
N LEU A 414 -26.84 11.52 2.21
CA LEU A 414 -26.53 10.71 3.39
C LEU A 414 -27.07 9.30 3.17
N ILE A 415 -26.21 8.31 3.28
CA ILE A 415 -26.53 6.91 3.03
C ILE A 415 -26.22 6.10 4.28
N ASP A 416 -27.22 5.47 4.87
CA ASP A 416 -27.05 4.49 5.94
C ASP A 416 -26.88 3.10 5.33
N ALA A 417 -25.64 2.63 5.27
CA ALA A 417 -25.26 1.27 4.88
C ALA A 417 -24.84 0.40 6.08
N SER A 418 -25.20 0.82 7.31
CA SER A 418 -24.82 0.10 8.53
C SER A 418 -25.32 -1.35 8.62
N HIS A 419 -26.36 -1.68 7.83
CA HIS A 419 -26.92 -3.02 7.71
C HIS A 419 -26.55 -3.75 6.41
N CYS A 420 -25.76 -3.12 5.53
CA CYS A 420 -25.34 -3.68 4.24
C CYS A 420 -24.10 -4.58 4.39
N PHE A 421 -24.21 -5.68 5.14
CA PHE A 421 -23.14 -6.63 5.33
C PHE A 421 -23.64 -8.07 5.43
N THR A 422 -22.76 -9.03 5.13
CA THR A 422 -23.01 -10.46 5.37
C THR A 422 -22.04 -10.94 6.47
N PRO A 423 -22.56 -11.40 7.64
CA PRO A 423 -21.67 -11.84 8.71
C PRO A 423 -20.89 -13.08 8.28
N ARG A 424 -19.57 -13.09 8.55
CA ARG A 424 -18.71 -14.25 8.31
C ARG A 424 -18.57 -15.07 9.58
N ARG A 425 -18.70 -16.40 9.49
CA ARG A 425 -18.38 -17.31 10.60
C ARG A 425 -16.87 -17.19 10.90
N ASN A 426 -16.50 -16.90 12.12
CA ASN A 426 -15.13 -16.76 12.63
C ASN A 426 -14.36 -15.51 12.15
N ALA A 427 -15.03 -14.45 11.74
CA ALA A 427 -14.35 -13.19 11.47
C ALA A 427 -14.52 -12.22 12.65
N HIS A 428 -13.41 -11.63 13.08
CA HIS A 428 -13.44 -10.44 13.94
C HIS A 428 -13.84 -9.17 13.15
N VAL A 429 -14.03 -9.32 11.84
CA VAL A 429 -14.44 -8.29 10.89
C VAL A 429 -15.70 -8.77 10.16
N ARG A 430 -16.71 -7.93 10.07
CA ARG A 430 -18.00 -8.17 9.42
C ARG A 430 -17.99 -7.80 7.95
#